data_bd7e3e3b5b67bbc6271adf2426d6125a
#
_entry.id   bd7e3e3b5b67bbc6271adf2426d6125a
#
_cell.length_a   1.000
_cell.length_b   1.000
_cell.length_c   1.000
_cell.angle_alpha   90.00
_cell.angle_beta   90.00
_cell.angle_gamma   90.00
#
_symmetry.space_group_name_H-M   'P 1'
#
loop_
_entity.id
_entity.type
_entity.pdbx_description
1 polymer ?
#
loop_
_entity_poly.entity_id
_entity_poly.type
_entity_poly.pdbx_seq_one_letter_code
_entity_poly.pdbx_strand_id
1 'polypeptide(L)'
;MRGSTALQAETCGKQRNSTSPPVRTTSGRIAAGALADPFTDAAKKMGYKEIADIASLGLEFPFVGIAVKKSYLKDNEGLAQRFVRAYTEAIAIYKNNRDMAMKITGKYTGIKDPTTLASTVSFYAPKLQRIPYPTLGGIKFVLEQVAVRDPRAKNFAPETFMDARFVKQLEDSGFIKGLYPKG
;
A
#
# COMPACT_ATOMS: atom_id res chain seq x y z
N MET A 1 29.82 -13.10 -22.35
CA MET A 1 30.77 -12.36 -21.49
C MET A 1 30.15 -11.03 -21.12
N ARG A 2 30.06 -10.74 -19.79
CA ARG A 2 29.71 -9.48 -19.14
C ARG A 2 28.33 -8.90 -19.54
N GLY A 3 27.44 -8.59 -18.67
CA GLY A 3 27.38 -8.53 -17.21
C GLY A 3 25.95 -8.26 -16.84
N SER A 4 25.53 -8.95 -15.86
CA SER A 4 24.25 -8.73 -15.17
C SER A 4 24.29 -7.33 -14.55
N THR A 5 23.57 -6.38 -15.11
CA THR A 5 23.34 -5.09 -14.48
C THR A 5 22.20 -5.27 -13.51
N ALA A 6 22.53 -5.55 -12.27
CA ALA A 6 21.58 -5.50 -11.16
C ALA A 6 20.96 -4.10 -11.12
N LEU A 7 19.66 -4.00 -11.30
CA LEU A 7 18.86 -2.82 -10.98
C LEU A 7 19.01 -2.56 -9.47
N GLN A 8 19.94 -1.70 -9.10
CA GLN A 8 20.00 -1.14 -7.76
C GLN A 8 18.79 -0.22 -7.60
N ALA A 9 17.76 -0.72 -6.91
CA ALA A 9 16.74 0.12 -6.34
C ALA A 9 17.41 0.99 -5.26
N GLU A 10 17.85 2.19 -5.61
CA GLU A 10 18.21 3.19 -4.64
C GLU A 10 16.96 3.56 -3.85
N THR A 11 16.90 3.12 -2.61
CA THR A 11 15.90 3.51 -1.64
C THR A 11 15.82 5.02 -1.56
N CYS A 12 14.63 5.54 -1.79
CA CYS A 12 14.27 6.94 -1.69
C CYS A 12 14.63 7.47 -0.29
N GLY A 13 15.78 8.12 -0.18
CA GLY A 13 16.21 8.80 1.05
C GLY A 13 15.35 10.04 1.27
N LYS A 14 14.91 10.23 2.50
CA LYS A 14 14.28 11.41 3.12
C LYS A 14 13.36 12.23 2.20
N GLN A 15 12.10 11.91 2.25
CA GLN A 15 11.01 12.75 1.73
C GLN A 15 11.02 14.11 2.44
N ARG A 16 11.66 15.11 1.84
CA ARG A 16 11.36 16.52 2.15
C ARG A 16 10.17 16.88 1.28
N ASN A 17 9.09 17.32 1.92
CA ASN A 17 7.86 17.94 1.39
C ASN A 17 7.73 17.90 -0.14
N SER A 18 7.11 16.84 -0.66
CA SER A 18 7.06 16.59 -2.10
C SER A 18 5.78 17.17 -2.70
N THR A 19 5.82 18.44 -3.04
CA THR A 19 4.96 19.03 -4.07
C THR A 19 5.65 19.02 -5.44
N SER A 20 6.83 18.41 -5.56
CA SER A 20 7.61 18.40 -6.80
C SER A 20 7.56 17.03 -7.48
N PRO A 21 7.27 16.99 -8.79
CA PRO A 21 7.36 15.78 -9.59
C PRO A 21 8.79 15.21 -9.54
N PRO A 22 9.01 13.95 -9.93
CA PRO A 22 10.31 13.29 -9.81
C PRO A 22 11.36 13.97 -10.67
N VAL A 23 12.04 14.95 -10.10
CA VAL A 23 13.06 15.82 -10.74
C VAL A 23 14.23 15.01 -11.35
N ARG A 24 14.41 13.75 -10.93
CA ARG A 24 15.51 12.92 -11.42
C ARG A 24 15.33 12.39 -12.85
N THR A 25 14.07 12.15 -13.26
CA THR A 25 13.77 11.65 -14.61
C THR A 25 13.91 12.75 -15.67
N THR A 26 13.57 14.00 -15.30
CA THR A 26 13.70 15.15 -16.21
C THR A 26 15.14 15.56 -16.48
N SER A 27 16.08 15.16 -15.65
CA SER A 27 17.51 15.46 -15.82
C SER A 27 18.27 14.47 -16.72
N GLY A 28 17.59 13.48 -17.32
CA GLY A 28 18.22 12.42 -18.12
C GLY A 28 19.13 11.47 -17.34
N ARG A 29 19.12 11.54 -16.01
CA ARG A 29 19.99 10.73 -15.16
C ARG A 29 19.54 9.28 -15.00
N ILE A 30 18.26 9.01 -15.24
CA ILE A 30 17.69 7.65 -15.18
C ILE A 30 16.85 7.43 -16.44
N ALA A 31 16.93 6.23 -17.00
CA ALA A 31 16.19 5.85 -18.19
C ALA A 31 14.71 5.52 -17.91
N ALA A 32 14.42 4.98 -16.73
CA ALA A 32 13.08 4.62 -16.28
C ALA A 32 12.98 4.67 -14.76
N GLY A 33 11.78 4.84 -14.22
CA GLY A 33 11.52 4.86 -12.79
C GLY A 33 10.17 4.24 -12.44
N ALA A 34 10.05 3.64 -11.25
CA ALA A 34 8.77 3.19 -10.71
C ALA A 34 8.08 4.37 -10.00
N LEU A 35 6.83 4.60 -10.35
CA LEU A 35 5.99 5.65 -9.80
C LEU A 35 4.69 5.05 -9.27
N ALA A 36 4.12 5.72 -8.27
CA ALA A 36 2.77 5.47 -7.78
C ALA A 36 1.95 6.76 -7.88
N ASP A 37 0.62 6.64 -7.95
CA ASP A 37 -0.22 7.82 -7.95
C ASP A 37 -0.02 8.68 -6.67
N PRO A 38 -0.09 10.01 -6.82
CA PRO A 38 -0.49 10.79 -8.00
C PRO A 38 0.65 11.10 -9.00
N PHE A 39 1.84 10.58 -8.79
CA PHE A 39 3.01 10.91 -9.62
C PHE A 39 2.96 10.28 -11.02
N THR A 40 2.23 9.16 -11.19
CA THR A 40 2.00 8.53 -12.49
C THR A 40 1.27 9.47 -13.44
N ASP A 41 0.17 10.09 -12.97
CA ASP A 41 -0.59 11.05 -13.75
C ASP A 41 0.22 12.30 -14.08
N ALA A 42 1.00 12.80 -13.12
CA ALA A 42 1.89 13.93 -13.33
C ALA A 42 2.94 13.63 -14.42
N ALA A 43 3.54 12.46 -14.38
CA ALA A 43 4.51 12.02 -15.39
C ALA A 43 3.87 11.91 -16.78
N LYS A 44 2.66 11.34 -16.89
CA LYS A 44 1.91 11.27 -18.16
C LYS A 44 1.66 12.67 -18.75
N LYS A 45 1.24 13.62 -17.92
CA LYS A 45 1.05 15.03 -18.33
C LYS A 45 2.34 15.70 -18.80
N MET A 46 3.51 15.25 -18.33
CA MET A 46 4.82 15.71 -18.76
C MET A 46 5.34 14.99 -20.02
N GLY A 47 4.55 14.10 -20.61
CA GLY A 47 4.91 13.37 -21.84
C GLY A 47 5.67 12.07 -21.63
N TYR A 48 5.83 11.62 -20.38
CA TYR A 48 6.42 10.30 -20.10
C TYR A 48 5.44 9.18 -20.46
N LYS A 49 6.01 8.08 -20.96
CA LYS A 49 5.24 6.88 -21.33
C LYS A 49 5.26 5.87 -20.20
N GLU A 50 4.12 5.32 -19.87
CA GLU A 50 4.01 4.13 -19.03
C GLU A 50 4.41 2.92 -19.87
N ILE A 51 5.43 2.17 -19.42
CA ILE A 51 5.94 1.00 -20.12
C ILE A 51 5.43 -0.31 -19.50
N ALA A 52 4.99 -0.29 -18.25
CA ALA A 52 4.37 -1.42 -17.58
C ALA A 52 3.51 -0.95 -16.40
N ASP A 53 2.30 -1.51 -16.27
CA ASP A 53 1.51 -1.44 -15.05
C ASP A 53 1.86 -2.63 -14.15
N ILE A 54 2.62 -2.38 -13.09
CA ILE A 54 3.06 -3.43 -12.15
C ILE A 54 1.87 -4.11 -11.47
N ALA A 55 0.75 -3.39 -11.26
CA ALA A 55 -0.44 -3.95 -10.65
C ALA A 55 -1.11 -5.02 -11.54
N SER A 56 -0.94 -4.93 -12.87
CA SER A 56 -1.47 -5.90 -13.83
C SER A 56 -0.68 -7.22 -13.90
N LEU A 57 0.51 -7.27 -13.29
CA LEU A 57 1.38 -8.45 -13.31
C LEU A 57 0.92 -9.57 -12.38
N GLY A 58 -0.17 -9.39 -11.63
CA GLY A 58 -0.70 -10.40 -10.71
C GLY A 58 0.21 -10.71 -9.52
N LEU A 59 1.18 -9.87 -9.22
CA LEU A 59 2.06 -10.03 -8.08
C LEU A 59 1.32 -9.67 -6.79
N GLU A 60 1.21 -10.63 -5.88
CA GLU A 60 0.74 -10.36 -4.52
C GLU A 60 1.85 -9.68 -3.72
N PHE A 61 1.74 -8.37 -3.57
CA PHE A 61 2.65 -7.59 -2.74
C PHE A 61 1.85 -6.81 -1.69
N PRO A 62 2.15 -7.00 -0.38
CA PRO A 62 1.48 -6.24 0.67
C PRO A 62 2.00 -4.80 0.64
N PHE A 63 1.30 -3.93 -0.09
CA PHE A 63 1.69 -2.53 -0.27
C PHE A 63 1.62 -1.75 1.04
N VAL A 64 0.57 -2.01 1.83
CA VAL A 64 0.38 -1.43 3.16
C VAL A 64 -0.08 -2.51 4.12
N GLY A 65 0.53 -2.56 5.30
CA GLY A 65 0.16 -3.49 6.35
C GLY A 65 0.41 -2.90 7.73
N ILE A 66 -0.23 -3.49 8.73
CA ILE A 66 -0.03 -3.15 10.14
C ILE A 66 0.85 -4.24 10.74
N ALA A 67 2.04 -3.87 11.18
CA ALA A 67 2.96 -4.78 11.84
C ALA A 67 3.18 -4.37 13.29
N VAL A 68 3.08 -5.34 14.19
CA VAL A 68 3.33 -5.16 15.62
C VAL A 68 4.21 -6.28 16.17
N LYS A 69 4.96 -6.01 17.23
CA LYS A 69 5.71 -7.07 17.93
C LYS A 69 4.75 -8.02 18.63
N LYS A 70 5.03 -9.33 18.60
CA LYS A 70 4.21 -10.34 19.29
C LYS A 70 4.05 -10.07 20.79
N SER A 71 5.13 -9.61 21.47
CA SER A 71 5.08 -9.23 22.89
C SER A 71 4.10 -8.07 23.11
N TYR A 72 4.18 -7.01 22.28
CA TYR A 72 3.27 -5.89 22.38
C TYR A 72 1.80 -6.31 22.17
N LEU A 73 1.56 -7.16 21.17
CA LEU A 73 0.21 -7.65 20.87
C LEU A 73 -0.39 -8.42 22.05
N LYS A 74 0.41 -9.29 22.71
CA LYS A 74 -0.03 -10.06 23.88
C LYS A 74 -0.54 -9.16 25.02
N ASP A 75 0.14 -8.05 25.25
CA ASP A 75 -0.18 -7.13 26.34
C ASP A 75 -1.24 -6.09 25.97
N ASN A 76 -1.52 -5.91 24.65
CA ASN A 76 -2.36 -4.85 24.12
C ASN A 76 -3.42 -5.36 23.13
N GLU A 77 -3.93 -6.59 23.32
CA GLU A 77 -4.87 -7.22 22.38
C GLU A 77 -6.14 -6.38 22.15
N GLY A 78 -6.72 -5.81 23.22
CA GLY A 78 -7.89 -4.95 23.12
C GLY A 78 -7.63 -3.64 22.35
N LEU A 79 -6.40 -3.11 22.39
CA LEU A 79 -6.02 -1.96 21.56
C LEU A 79 -5.91 -2.35 20.10
N ALA A 80 -5.27 -3.49 19.81
CA ALA A 80 -5.14 -4.01 18.45
C ALA A 80 -6.53 -4.26 17.82
N GLN A 81 -7.46 -4.83 18.56
CA GLN A 81 -8.84 -5.06 18.12
C GLN A 81 -9.55 -3.73 17.75
N ARG A 82 -9.46 -2.72 18.62
CA ARG A 82 -10.04 -1.39 18.34
C ARG A 82 -9.37 -0.74 17.12
N PHE A 83 -8.06 -0.88 16.99
CA PHE A 83 -7.33 -0.34 15.85
C PHE A 83 -7.76 -1.00 14.53
N VAL A 84 -7.81 -2.34 14.48
CA VAL A 84 -8.24 -3.07 13.27
C VAL A 84 -9.68 -2.73 12.91
N ARG A 85 -10.57 -2.57 13.91
CA ARG A 85 -11.94 -2.11 13.70
C ARG A 85 -11.99 -0.73 13.04
N ALA A 86 -11.27 0.25 13.61
CA ALA A 86 -11.21 1.62 13.07
C ALA A 86 -10.59 1.65 11.66
N TYR A 87 -9.56 0.84 11.42
CA TYR A 87 -8.94 0.72 10.10
C TYR A 87 -9.91 0.16 9.06
N THR A 88 -10.65 -0.89 9.41
CA THR A 88 -11.67 -1.50 8.53
C THR A 88 -12.80 -0.51 8.22
N GLU A 89 -13.25 0.25 9.21
CA GLU A 89 -14.25 1.30 9.04
C GLU A 89 -13.73 2.43 8.13
N ALA A 90 -12.47 2.84 8.31
CA ALA A 90 -11.82 3.84 7.46
C ALA A 90 -11.75 3.40 5.99
N ILE A 91 -11.47 2.13 5.72
CA ILE A 91 -11.52 1.58 4.36
C ILE A 91 -12.92 1.73 3.76
N ALA A 92 -13.95 1.39 4.51
CA ALA A 92 -15.32 1.50 4.03
C ALA A 92 -15.72 2.97 3.74
N ILE A 93 -15.35 3.89 4.63
CA ILE A 93 -15.55 5.34 4.42
C ILE A 93 -14.81 5.79 3.14
N TYR A 94 -13.56 5.40 2.97
CA TYR A 94 -12.76 5.79 1.81
C TYR A 94 -13.37 5.30 0.48
N LYS A 95 -13.97 4.09 0.50
CA LYS A 95 -14.59 3.51 -0.69
C LYS A 95 -15.98 4.07 -1.00
N ASN A 96 -16.76 4.41 0.02
CA ASN A 96 -18.16 4.75 -0.11
C ASN A 96 -18.44 6.26 -0.08
N ASN A 97 -17.49 7.06 0.43
CA ASN A 97 -17.65 8.51 0.58
C ASN A 97 -16.49 9.25 -0.08
N ARG A 98 -16.67 9.56 -1.38
CA ARG A 98 -15.65 10.21 -2.21
C ARG A 98 -15.20 11.57 -1.65
N ASP A 99 -16.13 12.38 -1.16
CA ASP A 99 -15.79 13.71 -0.66
C ASP A 99 -14.94 13.64 0.61
N MET A 100 -15.32 12.74 1.53
CA MET A 100 -14.52 12.48 2.73
C MET A 100 -13.15 11.90 2.36
N ALA A 101 -13.07 10.97 1.42
CA ALA A 101 -11.82 10.41 0.95
C ALA A 101 -10.90 11.49 0.36
N MET A 102 -11.42 12.38 -0.48
CA MET A 102 -10.66 13.52 -1.03
C MET A 102 -10.19 14.46 0.07
N LYS A 103 -11.06 14.82 1.02
CA LYS A 103 -10.73 15.68 2.16
C LYS A 103 -9.59 15.11 3.01
N ILE A 104 -9.68 13.82 3.35
CA ILE A 104 -8.66 13.11 4.15
C ILE A 104 -7.35 13.01 3.35
N THR A 105 -7.42 12.62 2.09
CA THR A 105 -6.25 12.54 1.21
C THR A 105 -5.55 13.89 1.15
N GLY A 106 -6.27 14.97 0.87
CA GLY A 106 -5.70 16.33 0.82
C GLY A 106 -5.06 16.76 2.15
N LYS A 107 -5.70 16.43 3.27
CA LYS A 107 -5.16 16.76 4.62
C LYS A 107 -3.81 16.09 4.88
N TYR A 108 -3.66 14.83 4.53
CA TYR A 108 -2.45 14.05 4.89
C TYR A 108 -1.36 14.07 3.82
N THR A 109 -1.71 14.29 2.55
CA THR A 109 -0.73 14.40 1.44
C THR A 109 -0.29 15.82 1.15
N GLY A 110 -1.07 16.82 1.59
CA GLY A 110 -0.85 18.23 1.24
C GLY A 110 -1.30 18.58 -0.19
N ILE A 111 -1.89 17.66 -0.92
CA ILE A 111 -2.45 17.90 -2.26
C ILE A 111 -3.66 18.84 -2.12
N LYS A 112 -3.66 19.94 -2.88
CA LYS A 112 -4.73 20.93 -2.87
C LYS A 112 -5.59 20.91 -4.13
N ASP A 113 -5.02 20.43 -5.25
CA ASP A 113 -5.73 20.37 -6.53
C ASP A 113 -6.85 19.33 -6.51
N PRO A 114 -8.13 19.75 -6.69
CA PRO A 114 -9.28 18.85 -6.63
C PRO A 114 -9.24 17.74 -7.69
N THR A 115 -8.69 18.03 -8.87
CA THR A 115 -8.57 17.05 -9.96
C THR A 115 -7.61 15.94 -9.58
N THR A 116 -6.46 16.29 -9.04
CA THR A 116 -5.46 15.33 -8.55
C THR A 116 -6.00 14.51 -7.37
N LEU A 117 -6.74 15.14 -6.44
CA LEU A 117 -7.39 14.42 -5.34
C LEU A 117 -8.42 13.43 -5.86
N ALA A 118 -9.24 13.85 -6.81
CA ALA A 118 -10.27 12.98 -7.40
C ALA A 118 -9.67 11.79 -8.14
N SER A 119 -8.60 11.99 -8.93
CA SER A 119 -7.90 10.91 -9.63
C SER A 119 -7.22 9.95 -8.63
N THR A 120 -6.57 10.48 -7.60
CA THR A 120 -5.94 9.69 -6.54
C THR A 120 -6.96 8.79 -5.83
N VAL A 121 -8.09 9.33 -5.42
CA VAL A 121 -9.16 8.54 -4.77
C VAL A 121 -9.72 7.49 -5.72
N SER A 122 -9.98 7.84 -6.98
CA SER A 122 -10.48 6.91 -8.00
C SER A 122 -9.50 5.77 -8.28
N PHE A 123 -8.21 6.02 -8.17
CA PHE A 123 -7.17 5.01 -8.34
C PHE A 123 -7.07 4.05 -7.15
N TYR A 124 -7.07 4.58 -5.91
CA TYR A 124 -6.84 3.75 -4.72
C TYR A 124 -8.11 3.07 -4.19
N ALA A 125 -9.29 3.70 -4.26
CA ALA A 125 -10.50 3.14 -3.68
C ALA A 125 -10.85 1.72 -4.17
N PRO A 126 -10.77 1.37 -5.48
CA PRO A 126 -11.03 0.01 -5.93
C PRO A 126 -9.97 -1.00 -5.47
N LYS A 127 -8.72 -0.56 -5.23
CA LYS A 127 -7.60 -1.43 -4.83
C LYS A 127 -7.61 -1.79 -3.35
N LEU A 128 -8.30 -1.02 -2.50
CA LEU A 128 -8.47 -1.35 -1.10
C LEU A 128 -9.41 -2.54 -0.95
N GLN A 129 -8.98 -3.56 -0.25
CA GLN A 129 -9.82 -4.74 0.04
C GLN A 129 -10.91 -4.38 1.04
N ARG A 130 -12.16 -4.81 0.77
CA ARG A 130 -13.30 -4.61 1.69
C ARG A 130 -13.09 -5.32 3.03
N ILE A 131 -12.46 -6.49 2.99
CA ILE A 131 -12.09 -7.29 4.14
C ILE A 131 -10.57 -7.37 4.12
N PRO A 132 -9.87 -6.63 5.00
CA PRO A 132 -8.42 -6.44 4.90
C PRO A 132 -7.64 -7.61 5.52
N TYR A 133 -7.84 -8.82 5.01
CA TYR A 133 -7.03 -9.97 5.42
C TYR A 133 -5.59 -9.83 4.93
N PRO A 134 -4.59 -10.18 5.75
CA PRO A 134 -3.25 -10.38 5.26
C PRO A 134 -3.23 -11.58 4.30
N THR A 135 -2.48 -11.50 3.19
CA THR A 135 -2.38 -12.59 2.23
C THR A 135 -1.11 -13.41 2.46
N LEU A 136 -1.24 -14.73 2.39
CA LEU A 136 -0.13 -15.65 2.56
C LEU A 136 0.91 -15.45 1.45
N GLY A 137 0.46 -15.30 0.20
CA GLY A 137 1.31 -15.03 -0.95
C GLY A 137 2.13 -13.76 -0.79
N GLY A 138 1.50 -12.68 -0.31
CA GLY A 138 2.20 -11.42 -0.04
C GLY A 138 3.29 -11.54 1.02
N ILE A 139 3.02 -12.22 2.14
CA ILE A 139 4.02 -12.46 3.19
C ILE A 139 5.17 -13.35 2.68
N LYS A 140 4.85 -14.42 1.94
CA LYS A 140 5.84 -15.30 1.33
C LYS A 140 6.76 -14.51 0.39
N PHE A 141 6.20 -13.67 -0.48
CA PHE A 141 6.97 -12.81 -1.37
C PHE A 141 7.93 -11.91 -0.59
N VAL A 142 7.46 -11.26 0.49
CA VAL A 142 8.33 -10.40 1.33
C VAL A 142 9.45 -11.21 1.96
N LEU A 143 9.18 -12.41 2.50
CA LEU A 143 10.21 -13.26 3.08
C LEU A 143 11.27 -13.69 2.05
N GLU A 144 10.87 -13.99 0.82
CA GLU A 144 11.78 -14.30 -0.29
C GLU A 144 12.69 -13.10 -0.61
N GLN A 145 12.14 -11.88 -0.64
CA GLN A 145 12.94 -10.67 -0.87
C GLN A 145 13.90 -10.38 0.30
N VAL A 146 13.45 -10.56 1.53
CA VAL A 146 14.30 -10.40 2.72
C VAL A 146 15.42 -11.44 2.73
N ALA A 147 15.14 -12.68 2.31
CA ALA A 147 16.11 -13.78 2.28
C ALA A 147 17.30 -13.52 1.33
N VAL A 148 17.16 -12.62 0.37
CA VAL A 148 18.28 -12.18 -0.49
C VAL A 148 19.38 -11.47 0.34
N ARG A 149 18.96 -10.73 1.37
CA ARG A 149 19.89 -9.98 2.25
C ARG A 149 20.16 -10.69 3.56
N ASP A 150 19.18 -11.41 4.08
CA ASP A 150 19.26 -12.18 5.31
C ASP A 150 18.75 -13.61 5.09
N PRO A 151 19.65 -14.57 4.85
CA PRO A 151 19.27 -15.97 4.58
C PRO A 151 18.45 -16.62 5.70
N ARG A 152 18.49 -16.10 6.94
CA ARG A 152 17.69 -16.61 8.05
C ARG A 152 16.19 -16.50 7.80
N ALA A 153 15.78 -15.58 6.92
CA ALA A 153 14.38 -15.40 6.56
C ALA A 153 13.76 -16.66 5.91
N LYS A 154 14.57 -17.52 5.28
CA LYS A 154 14.12 -18.81 4.70
C LYS A 154 13.63 -19.81 5.74
N ASN A 155 14.05 -19.65 6.99
CA ASN A 155 13.72 -20.58 8.07
C ASN A 155 12.37 -20.28 8.75
N PHE A 156 11.67 -19.23 8.30
CA PHE A 156 10.39 -18.85 8.87
C PHE A 156 9.22 -19.25 7.98
N ALA A 157 8.21 -19.87 8.58
CA ALA A 157 6.94 -20.10 7.92
C ALA A 157 6.17 -18.77 7.80
N PRO A 158 5.63 -18.41 6.63
CA PRO A 158 4.92 -17.15 6.41
C PRO A 158 3.76 -16.94 7.39
N GLU A 159 3.08 -18.00 7.78
CA GLU A 159 1.96 -17.99 8.72
C GLU A 159 2.33 -17.39 10.08
N THR A 160 3.61 -17.48 10.47
CA THR A 160 4.09 -16.94 11.75
C THR A 160 4.06 -15.41 11.80
N PHE A 161 3.94 -14.76 10.64
CA PHE A 161 3.88 -13.29 10.50
C PHE A 161 2.45 -12.78 10.25
N MET A 162 1.46 -13.66 10.32
CA MET A 162 0.06 -13.31 10.08
C MET A 162 -0.77 -13.49 11.34
N ASP A 163 -1.66 -12.54 11.59
CA ASP A 163 -2.71 -12.68 12.59
C ASP A 163 -4.03 -12.15 12.01
N ALA A 164 -4.83 -13.06 11.52
CA ALA A 164 -6.12 -12.77 10.90
C ALA A 164 -7.29 -12.69 11.91
N ARG A 165 -7.06 -13.01 13.20
CA ARG A 165 -8.12 -13.17 14.21
C ARG A 165 -9.01 -11.93 14.33
N PHE A 166 -8.41 -10.76 14.36
CA PHE A 166 -9.15 -9.50 14.54
C PHE A 166 -10.07 -9.19 13.35
N VAL A 167 -9.58 -9.41 12.12
CA VAL A 167 -10.40 -9.23 10.91
C VAL A 167 -11.51 -10.26 10.86
N LYS A 168 -11.20 -11.53 11.18
CA LYS A 168 -12.20 -12.60 11.24
C LYS A 168 -13.31 -12.33 12.24
N GLN A 169 -12.99 -11.86 13.43
CA GLN A 169 -14.00 -11.47 14.43
C GLN A 169 -14.94 -10.37 13.92
N LEU A 170 -14.43 -9.37 13.20
CA LEU A 170 -15.25 -8.32 12.61
C LEU A 170 -16.13 -8.84 11.48
N GLU A 171 -15.63 -9.78 10.69
CA GLU A 171 -16.41 -10.43 9.63
C GLU A 171 -17.51 -11.30 10.21
N ASP A 172 -17.17 -12.21 11.13
CA ASP A 172 -18.11 -13.15 11.76
C ASP A 172 -19.23 -12.41 12.54
N SER A 173 -18.92 -11.25 13.13
CA SER A 173 -19.93 -10.41 13.81
C SER A 173 -20.88 -9.68 12.85
N GLY A 174 -20.64 -9.75 11.54
CA GLY A 174 -21.41 -8.99 10.55
C GLY A 174 -21.05 -7.49 10.49
N PHE A 175 -20.10 -7.02 11.30
CA PHE A 175 -19.69 -5.62 11.34
C PHE A 175 -19.26 -5.12 9.97
N ILE A 176 -18.35 -5.86 9.29
CA ILE A 176 -17.84 -5.46 7.97
C ILE A 176 -18.98 -5.39 6.95
N LYS A 177 -19.88 -6.36 6.96
CA LYS A 177 -21.05 -6.38 6.07
C LYS A 177 -21.94 -5.14 6.29
N GLY A 178 -22.09 -4.69 7.52
CA GLY A 178 -22.88 -3.50 7.87
C GLY A 178 -22.28 -2.18 7.41
N LEU A 179 -20.97 -2.13 7.12
CA LEU A 179 -20.28 -0.92 6.64
C LEU A 179 -20.56 -0.62 5.15
N TYR A 180 -21.09 -1.59 4.41
CA TYR A 180 -21.35 -1.44 2.99
C TYR A 180 -22.84 -1.49 2.71
N PRO A 181 -23.41 -0.52 1.95
CA PRO A 181 -24.80 -0.54 1.58
C PRO A 181 -25.13 -1.88 0.88
N LYS A 182 -26.33 -2.38 1.15
CA LYS A 182 -26.86 -3.50 0.35
C LYS A 182 -27.04 -2.98 -1.07
N GLY A 183 -26.24 -3.51 -2.01
CA GLY A 183 -26.44 -3.28 -3.44
C GLY A 183 -27.73 -3.90 -3.91
#